data_56a8b0339a14a016ae75c4ddd04eb305
#
_entry.id   56a8b0339a14a016ae75c4ddd04eb305
#
_cell.length_a   1.000
_cell.length_b   1.000
_cell.length_c   1.000
_cell.angle_alpha   90.00
_cell.angle_beta   90.00
_cell.angle_gamma   90.00
#
_symmetry.space_group_name_H-M   'P 1'
#
loop_
_entity.id
_entity.type
_entity.pdbx_description
1 polymer ?
#
loop_
_entity_poly.entity_id
_entity_poly.type
_entity_poly.pdbx_seq_one_letter_code
_entity_poly.pdbx_strand_id
1 'polypeptide(L)'
;MGKFSYIYKKSLPPKIFDRIDIQCEIQAVPFKQLSEMQPGEPSAAIRERVIAARKIQEERFKPFKGIHCNAMMTERMLHEFAEPDAESLDMLRMAMERLKLSARAYSRILKVARTIADLAGSEKVLSMHIAEAIGYRNLDRGE
;
A
#
# COMPACT_ATOMS: atom_id res chain seq x y z
N MET A 1 -12.55 17.71 -5.58
CA MET A 1 -11.20 17.43 -6.19
C MET A 1 -10.43 18.75 -6.28
N GLY A 2 -9.35 18.90 -5.53
CA GLY A 2 -8.59 20.14 -5.52
C GLY A 2 -7.82 20.34 -6.83
N LYS A 3 -7.73 21.59 -7.30
CA LYS A 3 -7.02 22.01 -8.53
C LYS A 3 -5.56 21.45 -8.62
N PHE A 4 -4.91 21.19 -7.49
CA PHE A 4 -3.53 20.67 -7.44
C PHE A 4 -3.41 19.21 -7.86
N SER A 5 -4.32 18.33 -7.44
CA SER A 5 -4.34 16.92 -7.85
C SER A 5 -4.48 16.78 -9.37
N TYR A 6 -5.29 17.64 -10.00
CA TYR A 6 -5.50 17.68 -11.43
C TYR A 6 -4.26 18.11 -12.22
N ILE A 7 -3.49 19.07 -11.71
CA ILE A 7 -2.27 19.58 -12.38
C ILE A 7 -1.17 18.51 -12.37
N TYR A 8 -0.94 17.81 -11.24
CA TYR A 8 0.04 16.73 -11.18
C TYR A 8 -0.35 15.54 -12.06
N LYS A 9 -1.63 15.18 -12.11
CA LYS A 9 -2.13 14.10 -12.97
C LYS A 9 -1.94 14.42 -14.47
N LYS A 10 -2.04 15.69 -14.87
CA LYS A 10 -1.79 16.13 -16.25
C LYS A 10 -0.32 16.28 -16.64
N SER A 11 0.56 16.55 -15.67
CA SER A 11 1.98 16.83 -15.93
C SER A 11 2.88 15.60 -15.88
N LEU A 12 2.44 14.52 -15.24
CA LEU A 12 3.21 13.28 -15.14
C LEU A 12 2.72 12.25 -16.16
N PRO A 13 3.64 11.59 -16.90
CA PRO A 13 3.24 10.50 -17.80
C PRO A 13 2.51 9.40 -16.99
N PRO A 14 1.42 8.81 -17.54
CA PRO A 14 0.65 7.75 -16.85
C PRO A 14 1.51 6.60 -16.34
N LYS A 15 2.60 6.29 -17.02
CA LYS A 15 3.57 5.26 -16.63
C LYS A 15 4.32 5.53 -15.31
N ILE A 16 4.34 6.78 -14.83
CA ILE A 16 4.97 7.11 -13.54
C ILE A 16 4.05 6.73 -12.39
N PHE A 17 2.75 6.99 -12.49
CA PHE A 17 1.78 6.60 -11.47
C PHE A 17 1.76 5.09 -11.24
N ASP A 18 1.90 4.32 -12.31
CA ASP A 18 1.99 2.85 -12.26
C ASP A 18 3.21 2.34 -11.47
N ARG A 19 4.22 3.19 -11.26
CA ARG A 19 5.43 2.86 -10.48
C ARG A 19 5.38 3.28 -9.01
N ILE A 20 4.40 4.08 -8.62
CA ILE A 20 4.22 4.55 -7.24
C ILE A 20 3.33 3.54 -6.52
N ASP A 21 3.80 2.97 -5.42
CA ASP A 21 3.08 1.93 -4.69
C ASP A 21 1.95 2.49 -3.81
N ILE A 22 2.17 3.67 -3.22
CA ILE A 22 1.23 4.33 -2.30
C ILE A 22 0.98 5.75 -2.79
N GLN A 23 -0.29 6.09 -2.97
CA GLN A 23 -0.76 7.40 -3.38
C GLN A 23 -1.74 7.93 -2.33
N CYS A 24 -1.45 9.11 -1.77
CA CYS A 24 -2.27 9.73 -0.75
C CYS A 24 -2.73 11.13 -1.22
N GLU A 25 -4.02 11.41 -1.09
CA GLU A 25 -4.54 12.75 -1.27
C GLU A 25 -4.57 13.47 0.08
N ILE A 26 -3.83 14.59 0.17
CA ILE A 26 -3.78 15.41 1.37
C ILE A 26 -4.73 16.60 1.19
N GLN A 27 -5.72 16.70 2.06
CA GLN A 27 -6.64 17.84 2.07
C GLN A 27 -6.01 19.04 2.79
N ALA A 28 -6.39 20.26 2.36
CA ALA A 28 -6.00 21.46 3.06
C ALA A 28 -6.57 21.48 4.48
N VAL A 29 -5.73 21.78 5.46
CA VAL A 29 -6.16 21.87 6.86
C VAL A 29 -6.92 23.19 7.07
N PRO A 30 -8.18 23.18 7.56
CA PRO A 30 -8.90 24.38 7.88
C PRO A 30 -8.20 25.20 8.96
N PHE A 31 -8.25 26.54 8.87
CA PHE A 31 -7.59 27.44 9.83
C PHE A 31 -7.95 27.12 11.28
N LYS A 32 -9.20 26.78 11.56
CA LYS A 32 -9.66 26.40 12.91
C LYS A 32 -8.89 25.20 13.47
N GLN A 33 -8.60 24.20 12.64
CA GLN A 33 -7.82 23.03 13.06
C GLN A 33 -6.34 23.36 13.29
N LEU A 34 -5.79 24.36 12.58
CA LEU A 34 -4.42 24.84 12.80
C LEU A 34 -4.25 25.56 14.13
N SER A 35 -5.28 26.30 14.57
CA SER A 35 -5.26 27.04 15.85
C SER A 35 -5.52 26.16 17.08
N GLU A 36 -6.20 25.01 16.91
CA GLU A 36 -6.58 24.07 17.96
C GLU A 36 -5.78 22.75 17.90
N MET A 37 -4.59 22.76 17.27
CA MET A 37 -3.82 21.53 17.04
C MET A 37 -3.50 20.79 18.33
N GLN A 38 -4.11 19.60 18.48
CA GLN A 38 -3.71 18.61 19.46
C GLN A 38 -2.45 17.88 18.95
N PRO A 39 -1.51 17.52 19.83
CA PRO A 39 -0.36 16.71 19.43
C PRO A 39 -0.84 15.40 18.81
N GLY A 40 -0.29 15.06 17.63
CA GLY A 40 -0.55 13.77 17.00
C GLY A 40 0.15 12.62 17.72
N GLU A 41 0.06 11.42 17.14
CA GLU A 41 0.76 10.25 17.67
C GLU A 41 2.27 10.49 17.73
N PRO A 42 2.95 10.17 18.85
CA PRO A 42 4.39 10.34 18.98
C PRO A 42 5.17 9.49 17.97
N SER A 43 6.23 10.06 17.38
CA SER A 43 7.11 9.34 16.44
C SER A 43 7.74 8.07 17.04
N ALA A 44 7.91 8.00 18.37
CA ALA A 44 8.41 6.82 19.07
C ALA A 44 7.44 5.63 18.90
N ALA A 45 6.15 5.83 19.09
CA ALA A 45 5.13 4.77 18.96
C ALA A 45 5.05 4.29 17.50
N ILE A 46 5.11 5.21 16.53
CA ILE A 46 5.15 4.86 15.09
C ILE A 46 6.41 4.02 14.80
N ARG A 47 7.55 4.42 15.33
CA ARG A 47 8.83 3.72 15.13
C ARG A 47 8.78 2.29 15.67
N GLU A 48 8.19 2.05 16.82
CA GLU A 48 8.06 0.72 17.41
C GLU A 48 7.28 -0.23 16.50
N ARG A 49 6.15 0.22 15.94
CA ARG A 49 5.37 -0.58 14.97
C ARG A 49 6.17 -0.90 13.70
N VAL A 50 6.89 0.09 13.20
CA VAL A 50 7.74 -0.10 12.00
C VAL A 50 8.86 -1.11 12.28
N ILE A 51 9.51 -1.03 13.45
CA ILE A 51 10.58 -1.96 13.85
C ILE A 51 10.01 -3.38 13.99
N ALA A 52 8.83 -3.54 14.59
CA ALA A 52 8.17 -4.84 14.72
C ALA A 52 7.89 -5.47 13.36
N ALA A 53 7.28 -4.71 12.43
CA ALA A 53 7.01 -5.18 11.07
C ALA A 53 8.29 -5.53 10.30
N ARG A 54 9.36 -4.73 10.47
CA ARG A 54 10.66 -5.02 9.84
C ARG A 54 11.30 -6.30 10.36
N LYS A 55 11.23 -6.58 11.65
CA LYS A 55 11.71 -7.85 12.22
C LYS A 55 10.99 -9.06 11.62
N ILE A 56 9.67 -8.98 11.42
CA ILE A 56 8.89 -10.03 10.75
C ILE A 56 9.44 -10.27 9.33
N GLN A 57 9.73 -9.20 8.59
CA GLN A 57 10.27 -9.32 7.23
C GLN A 57 11.71 -9.86 7.23
N GLU A 58 12.55 -9.42 8.15
CA GLU A 58 13.92 -9.94 8.32
C GLU A 58 13.92 -11.46 8.56
N GLU A 59 13.08 -11.96 9.46
CA GLU A 59 12.98 -13.41 9.70
C GLU A 59 12.39 -14.15 8.49
N ARG A 60 11.36 -13.59 7.82
CA ARG A 60 10.77 -14.18 6.61
C ARG A 60 11.79 -14.35 5.50
N PHE A 61 12.64 -13.35 5.27
CA PHE A 61 13.57 -13.33 4.14
C PHE A 61 14.98 -13.81 4.48
N LYS A 62 15.24 -14.20 5.71
CA LYS A 62 16.54 -14.72 6.16
C LYS A 62 17.12 -15.84 5.26
N PRO A 63 16.30 -16.78 4.72
CA PRO A 63 16.80 -17.80 3.80
C PRO A 63 17.14 -17.28 2.38
N PHE A 64 16.71 -16.04 2.03
CA PHE A 64 16.78 -15.53 0.66
C PHE A 64 17.87 -14.47 0.53
N LYS A 65 18.97 -14.82 -0.12
CA LYS A 65 20.10 -13.90 -0.31
C LYS A 65 19.69 -12.67 -1.14
N GLY A 66 19.92 -11.48 -0.61
CA GLY A 66 19.66 -10.20 -1.27
C GLY A 66 18.20 -9.72 -1.22
N ILE A 67 17.32 -10.42 -0.51
CA ILE A 67 15.93 -9.98 -0.24
C ILE A 67 15.82 -9.57 1.21
N HIS A 68 15.38 -8.35 1.48
CA HIS A 68 15.34 -7.78 2.83
C HIS A 68 13.98 -7.20 3.23
N CYS A 69 13.06 -7.05 2.30
CA CYS A 69 11.74 -6.48 2.57
C CYS A 69 10.71 -6.95 1.51
N ASN A 70 9.43 -6.78 1.83
CA ASN A 70 8.32 -7.19 0.97
C ASN A 70 8.37 -6.56 -0.43
N ALA A 71 8.87 -5.32 -0.55
CA ALA A 71 9.01 -4.64 -1.84
C ALA A 71 9.92 -5.39 -2.83
N MET A 72 10.87 -6.19 -2.31
CA MET A 72 11.82 -6.95 -3.11
C MET A 72 11.33 -8.36 -3.49
N MET A 73 10.15 -8.78 -3.04
CA MET A 73 9.58 -10.08 -3.38
C MET A 73 9.47 -10.27 -4.89
N THR A 74 9.86 -11.45 -5.36
CA THR A 74 9.58 -11.93 -6.73
C THR A 74 8.14 -12.42 -6.85
N GLU A 75 7.66 -12.67 -8.07
CA GLU A 75 6.30 -13.22 -8.28
C GLU A 75 6.11 -14.56 -7.55
N ARG A 76 7.12 -15.43 -7.56
CA ARG A 76 7.09 -16.69 -6.81
C ARG A 76 6.90 -16.46 -5.30
N MET A 77 7.60 -15.48 -4.74
CA MET A 77 7.51 -15.16 -3.32
C MET A 77 6.16 -14.52 -2.96
N LEU A 78 5.51 -13.81 -3.89
CA LEU A 78 4.16 -13.30 -3.69
C LEU A 78 3.16 -14.43 -3.50
N HIS A 79 3.25 -15.51 -4.29
CA HIS A 79 2.42 -16.71 -4.10
C HIS A 79 2.69 -17.41 -2.76
N GLU A 80 3.93 -17.38 -2.27
CA GLU A 80 4.30 -18.03 -1.02
C GLU A 80 3.90 -17.22 0.22
N PHE A 81 4.10 -15.89 0.21
CA PHE A 81 4.00 -15.03 1.40
C PHE A 81 2.84 -14.04 1.40
N ALA A 82 2.22 -13.80 0.26
CA ALA A 82 1.17 -12.80 0.09
C ALA A 82 -0.04 -13.32 -0.70
N GLU A 83 -0.22 -14.65 -0.75
CA GLU A 83 -1.36 -15.25 -1.45
C GLU A 83 -2.66 -14.84 -0.77
N PRO A 84 -3.60 -14.22 -1.51
CA PRO A 84 -4.90 -13.85 -0.97
C PRO A 84 -5.79 -15.09 -0.86
N ASP A 85 -6.68 -15.12 0.13
CA ASP A 85 -7.75 -16.10 0.16
C ASP A 85 -8.79 -15.85 -0.96
N ALA A 86 -9.77 -16.74 -1.10
CA ALA A 86 -10.76 -16.67 -2.18
C ALA A 86 -11.55 -15.35 -2.16
N GLU A 87 -11.95 -14.86 -0.98
CA GLU A 87 -12.67 -13.59 -0.82
C GLU A 87 -11.81 -12.40 -1.23
N SER A 88 -10.55 -12.37 -0.76
CA SER A 88 -9.57 -11.33 -1.11
C SER A 88 -9.26 -11.32 -2.60
N LEU A 89 -9.16 -12.49 -3.22
CA LEU A 89 -8.90 -12.64 -4.65
C LEU A 89 -10.05 -12.09 -5.49
N ASP A 90 -11.31 -12.37 -5.11
CA ASP A 90 -12.49 -11.81 -5.78
C ASP A 90 -12.55 -10.30 -5.65
N MET A 91 -12.28 -9.75 -4.45
CA MET A 91 -12.21 -8.31 -4.23
C MET A 91 -11.14 -7.67 -5.12
N LEU A 92 -9.96 -8.27 -5.18
CA LEU A 92 -8.84 -7.78 -5.99
C LEU A 92 -9.18 -7.81 -7.48
N ARG A 93 -9.82 -8.89 -7.97
CA ARG A 93 -10.29 -9.02 -9.35
C ARG A 93 -11.27 -7.90 -9.70
N MET A 94 -12.31 -7.69 -8.86
CA MET A 94 -13.29 -6.62 -9.06
C MET A 94 -12.63 -5.22 -9.09
N ALA A 95 -11.65 -4.98 -8.22
CA ALA A 95 -10.90 -3.72 -8.20
C ALA A 95 -10.06 -3.53 -9.46
N MET A 96 -9.38 -4.58 -9.93
CA MET A 96 -8.59 -4.57 -11.16
C MET A 96 -9.44 -4.21 -12.37
N GLU A 97 -10.62 -4.84 -12.51
CA GLU A 97 -11.57 -4.58 -13.59
C GLU A 97 -12.15 -3.15 -13.52
N ARG A 98 -12.63 -2.75 -12.33
CA ARG A 98 -13.29 -1.46 -12.13
C ARG A 98 -12.33 -0.27 -12.28
N LEU A 99 -11.10 -0.40 -11.80
CA LEU A 99 -10.09 0.67 -11.81
C LEU A 99 -9.16 0.55 -13.03
N LYS A 100 -9.35 -0.44 -13.90
CA LYS A 100 -8.52 -0.72 -15.08
C LYS A 100 -7.03 -0.81 -14.72
N LEU A 101 -6.72 -1.51 -13.64
CA LEU A 101 -5.36 -1.62 -13.14
C LEU A 101 -4.52 -2.58 -14.00
N SER A 102 -3.24 -2.29 -14.10
CA SER A 102 -2.29 -3.13 -14.83
C SER A 102 -1.89 -4.39 -14.04
N ALA A 103 -1.32 -5.40 -14.71
CA ALA A 103 -0.73 -6.56 -14.05
C ALA A 103 0.37 -6.18 -13.03
N ARG A 104 1.11 -5.09 -13.28
CA ARG A 104 2.08 -4.56 -12.31
C ARG A 104 1.41 -4.02 -11.05
N ALA A 105 0.23 -3.41 -11.17
CA ALA A 105 -0.53 -2.94 -10.03
C ALA A 105 -0.95 -4.12 -9.14
N TYR A 106 -1.29 -5.28 -9.70
CA TYR A 106 -1.60 -6.49 -8.95
C TYR A 106 -0.48 -6.88 -8.00
N SER A 107 0.73 -7.11 -8.52
CA SER A 107 1.89 -7.49 -7.70
C SER A 107 2.22 -6.42 -6.62
N ARG A 108 2.06 -5.14 -6.95
CA ARG A 108 2.29 -4.03 -6.01
C ARG A 108 1.26 -4.00 -4.89
N ILE A 109 -0.02 -4.20 -5.21
CA ILE A 109 -1.09 -4.29 -4.21
C ILE A 109 -0.79 -5.43 -3.23
N LEU A 110 -0.36 -6.60 -3.70
CA LEU A 110 -0.01 -7.72 -2.84
C LEU A 110 1.19 -7.41 -1.93
N LYS A 111 2.23 -6.73 -2.44
CA LYS A 111 3.38 -6.30 -1.62
C LYS A 111 2.98 -5.32 -0.51
N VAL A 112 2.12 -4.37 -0.84
CA VAL A 112 1.58 -3.39 0.13
C VAL A 112 0.67 -4.10 1.13
N ALA A 113 -0.25 -4.95 0.70
CA ALA A 113 -1.15 -5.72 1.57
C ALA A 113 -0.37 -6.61 2.54
N ARG A 114 0.71 -7.29 2.09
CA ARG A 114 1.60 -8.05 2.98
C ARG A 114 2.26 -7.15 4.01
N THR A 115 2.67 -5.94 3.64
CA THR A 115 3.27 -4.99 4.57
C THR A 115 2.25 -4.47 5.59
N ILE A 116 1.01 -4.21 5.18
CA ILE A 116 -0.09 -3.85 6.09
C ILE A 116 -0.36 -4.99 7.06
N ALA A 117 -0.40 -6.24 6.58
CA ALA A 117 -0.58 -7.41 7.43
C ALA A 117 0.58 -7.59 8.44
N ASP A 118 1.83 -7.32 8.05
CA ASP A 118 2.98 -7.32 8.96
C ASP A 118 2.87 -6.24 10.04
N LEU A 119 2.39 -5.04 9.68
CA LEU A 119 2.13 -3.94 10.63
C LEU A 119 1.00 -4.29 11.61
N ALA A 120 0.02 -5.07 11.16
CA ALA A 120 -1.08 -5.57 11.98
C ALA A 120 -0.70 -6.81 12.81
N GLY A 121 0.51 -7.36 12.64
CA GLY A 121 0.91 -8.61 13.25
C GLY A 121 0.15 -9.83 12.73
N SER A 122 -0.45 -9.73 11.55
CA SER A 122 -1.22 -10.82 10.93
C SER A 122 -0.32 -11.76 10.15
N GLU A 123 -0.45 -13.06 10.42
CA GLU A 123 0.29 -14.09 9.69
C GLU A 123 -0.18 -14.20 8.22
N LYS A 124 -1.48 -14.01 7.98
CA LYS A 124 -2.11 -14.11 6.65
C LYS A 124 -2.48 -12.74 6.11
N VAL A 125 -2.48 -12.62 4.79
CA VAL A 125 -3.08 -11.47 4.11
C VAL A 125 -4.59 -11.69 4.01
N LEU A 126 -5.36 -10.83 4.68
CA LEU A 126 -6.81 -10.88 4.76
C LEU A 126 -7.45 -9.83 3.84
N SER A 127 -8.75 -9.95 3.59
CA SER A 127 -9.52 -9.02 2.74
C SER A 127 -9.39 -7.56 3.17
N MET A 128 -9.33 -7.28 4.48
CA MET A 128 -9.10 -5.93 4.99
C MET A 128 -7.76 -5.32 4.56
N HIS A 129 -6.68 -6.12 4.52
CA HIS A 129 -5.37 -5.65 4.10
C HIS A 129 -5.33 -5.37 2.59
N ILE A 130 -6.02 -6.19 1.80
CA ILE A 130 -6.20 -5.98 0.35
C ILE A 130 -7.03 -4.72 0.09
N ALA A 131 -8.13 -4.53 0.80
CA ALA A 131 -8.98 -3.35 0.67
C ALA A 131 -8.21 -2.05 0.94
N GLU A 132 -7.40 -2.02 2.01
CA GLU A 132 -6.55 -0.89 2.34
C GLU A 132 -5.50 -0.65 1.25
N ALA A 133 -4.81 -1.69 0.78
CA ALA A 133 -3.81 -1.59 -0.28
C ALA A 133 -4.39 -1.06 -1.60
N ILE A 134 -5.61 -1.48 -1.98
CA ILE A 134 -6.36 -0.94 -3.12
C ILE A 134 -6.67 0.55 -2.90
N GLY A 135 -7.03 0.93 -1.67
CA GLY A 135 -7.33 2.32 -1.30
C GLY A 135 -6.16 3.28 -1.59
N TYR A 136 -4.93 2.83 -1.47
CA TYR A 136 -3.74 3.63 -1.80
C TYR A 136 -3.49 3.81 -3.31
N ARG A 137 -4.32 3.24 -4.17
CA ARG A 137 -4.24 3.40 -5.63
C ARG A 137 -5.41 4.17 -6.23
N ASN A 138 -6.11 4.94 -5.43
CA ASN A 138 -7.29 5.72 -5.87
C ASN A 138 -6.99 6.74 -6.98
N LEU A 139 -5.75 7.18 -7.14
CA LEU A 139 -5.36 8.14 -8.18
C LEU A 139 -5.08 7.46 -9.54
N ASP A 140 -5.00 6.13 -9.59
CA ASP A 140 -4.84 5.35 -10.83
C ASP A 140 -6.15 5.28 -11.65
N ARG A 141 -7.26 5.85 -11.16
CA ARG A 141 -8.52 5.90 -11.90
C ARG A 141 -8.31 6.62 -13.22
N GLY A 142 -8.21 5.84 -14.30
CA GLY A 142 -8.33 6.36 -15.66
C GLY A 142 -9.73 7.00 -15.82
N GLU A 143 -9.79 8.17 -16.40
CA GLU A 143 -11.02 8.74 -16.91
C GLU A 143 -11.54 7.88 -18.05
#